data_a5480d0e178693fa17c37855b7a0a80e
#
_entry.id   a5480d0e178693fa17c37855b7a0a80e
#
_cell.length_a   1.000
_cell.length_b   1.000
_cell.length_c   1.000
_cell.angle_alpha   90.00
_cell.angle_beta   90.00
_cell.angle_gamma   90.00
#
_symmetry.space_group_name_H-M   'P 1'
#
loop_
_entity.id
_entity.type
_entity.pdbx_description
1 polymer ?
#
loop_
_entity_poly.entity_id
_entity_poly.type
_entity_poly.pdbx_seq_one_letter_code
_entity_poly.pdbx_strand_id
1 'polypeptide(L)'
;SWAMGVTAAAGSFGQFLMVPVENWLIGGLGWQMALVVLGCAALAIVPFSFGLKEKALDAHAGVQASIGQAVREAFAYPSFLLLTAGYFVCGFQVVFIGVHLPSYLKDNGLGPEVAAYALALIGLFNVFGTYIAGSLGERLPKRYILAAIYLLRAVAIAVFVLAPLTPASVYVFASVIGFLWLSTV
;
A
#
# COMPACT_ATOMS: atom_id res chain seq x y z
N SER A 1 -16.29 -2.30 8.56
CA SER A 1 -15.10 -1.44 8.51
C SER A 1 -13.92 -2.03 9.28
N TRP A 2 -14.07 -2.46 10.53
CA TRP A 2 -12.98 -3.03 11.33
C TRP A 2 -12.31 -4.24 10.67
N ALA A 3 -13.08 -5.20 10.15
CA ALA A 3 -12.56 -6.39 9.48
C ALA A 3 -11.71 -6.03 8.24
N MET A 4 -12.13 -5.05 7.44
CA MET A 4 -11.36 -4.57 6.30
C MET A 4 -10.04 -3.91 6.73
N GLY A 5 -10.07 -3.13 7.81
CA GLY A 5 -8.87 -2.53 8.38
C GLY A 5 -7.86 -3.58 8.87
N VAL A 6 -8.32 -4.63 9.54
CA VAL A 6 -7.46 -5.75 9.98
C VAL A 6 -6.86 -6.50 8.79
N THR A 7 -7.65 -6.75 7.76
CA THR A 7 -7.18 -7.44 6.54
C THR A 7 -6.12 -6.61 5.81
N ALA A 8 -6.35 -5.30 5.66
CA ALA A 8 -5.38 -4.39 5.06
C ALA A 8 -4.09 -4.28 5.90
N ALA A 9 -4.22 -4.22 7.22
CA ALA A 9 -3.08 -4.21 8.14
C ALA A 9 -2.26 -5.52 8.04
N ALA A 10 -2.91 -6.68 7.91
CA ALA A 10 -2.23 -7.96 7.72
C ALA A 10 -1.42 -7.99 6.40
N GLY A 11 -1.95 -7.43 5.31
CA GLY A 11 -1.19 -7.28 4.06
C GLY A 11 0.05 -6.40 4.22
N SER A 12 -0.07 -5.30 4.95
CA SER A 12 1.05 -4.38 5.24
C SER A 12 2.11 -5.04 6.14
N PHE A 13 1.68 -5.84 7.10
CA PHE A 13 2.58 -6.64 7.92
C PHE A 13 3.34 -7.67 7.08
N GLY A 14 2.67 -8.26 6.08
CA GLY A 14 3.32 -9.13 5.08
C GLY A 14 4.44 -8.39 4.34
N GLN A 15 4.22 -7.16 3.90
CA GLN A 15 5.26 -6.34 3.26
C GLN A 15 6.44 -6.09 4.20
N PHE A 16 6.18 -5.70 5.45
CA PHE A 16 7.24 -5.51 6.45
C PHE A 16 8.10 -6.75 6.65
N LEU A 17 7.48 -7.92 6.72
CA LEU A 17 8.18 -9.17 6.97
C LEU A 17 8.92 -9.68 5.73
N MET A 18 8.29 -9.58 4.55
CA MET A 18 8.81 -10.19 3.32
C MET A 18 9.96 -9.42 2.69
N VAL A 19 9.98 -8.08 2.75
CA VAL A 19 11.06 -7.31 2.14
C VAL A 19 12.45 -7.66 2.69
N PRO A 20 12.70 -7.76 4.00
CA PRO A 20 13.98 -8.22 4.52
C PRO A 20 14.28 -9.68 4.14
N VAL A 21 13.27 -10.56 4.12
CA VAL A 21 13.42 -11.97 3.71
C VAL A 21 13.83 -12.06 2.23
N GLU A 22 13.18 -11.30 1.36
CA GLU A 22 13.50 -11.22 -0.07
C GLU A 22 14.94 -10.74 -0.28
N ASN A 23 15.33 -9.67 0.40
CA ASN A 23 16.69 -9.15 0.31
C ASN A 23 17.74 -10.20 0.75
N TRP A 24 17.47 -10.92 1.82
CA TRP A 24 18.34 -12.01 2.29
C TRP A 24 18.39 -13.18 1.30
N LEU A 25 17.25 -13.60 0.74
CA LEU A 25 17.18 -14.65 -0.27
C LEU A 25 17.96 -14.28 -1.54
N ILE A 26 17.80 -13.04 -2.01
CA ILE A 26 18.49 -12.56 -3.21
C ILE A 26 20.01 -12.52 -2.96
N GLY A 27 20.43 -12.07 -1.79
CA GLY A 27 21.84 -12.01 -1.42
C GLY A 27 22.50 -13.39 -1.28
N GLY A 28 21.76 -14.41 -0.82
CA GLY A 28 22.28 -15.75 -0.59
C GLY A 28 22.13 -16.71 -1.77
N LEU A 29 21.00 -16.67 -2.48
CA LEU A 29 20.63 -17.64 -3.51
C LEU A 29 20.60 -17.06 -4.91
N GLY A 30 20.70 -15.73 -5.04
CA GLY A 30 20.47 -15.01 -6.27
C GLY A 30 18.99 -14.82 -6.59
N TRP A 31 18.70 -13.88 -7.47
CA TRP A 31 17.32 -13.44 -7.75
C TRP A 31 16.42 -14.53 -8.35
N GLN A 32 16.98 -15.44 -9.17
CA GLN A 32 16.22 -16.52 -9.81
C GLN A 32 15.69 -17.53 -8.80
N MET A 33 16.57 -18.02 -7.92
CA MET A 33 16.18 -18.98 -6.86
C MET A 33 15.28 -18.32 -5.81
N ALA A 34 15.51 -17.05 -5.50
CA ALA A 34 14.63 -16.28 -4.61
C ALA A 34 13.19 -16.25 -5.17
N LEU A 35 13.00 -15.99 -6.48
CA LEU A 35 11.68 -16.02 -7.11
C LEU A 35 11.03 -17.41 -7.05
N VAL A 36 11.80 -18.49 -7.23
CA VAL A 36 11.26 -19.86 -7.13
C VAL A 36 10.79 -20.14 -5.70
N VAL A 37 11.58 -19.80 -4.70
CA VAL A 37 11.21 -19.99 -3.29
C VAL A 37 9.96 -19.21 -2.93
N LEU A 38 9.88 -17.93 -3.33
CA LEU A 38 8.71 -17.10 -3.08
C LEU A 38 7.47 -17.59 -3.85
N GLY A 39 7.66 -18.08 -5.07
CA GLY A 39 6.59 -18.71 -5.85
C GLY A 39 6.04 -19.97 -5.17
N CYS A 40 6.92 -20.83 -4.67
CA CYS A 40 6.50 -21.99 -3.88
C CYS A 40 5.79 -21.60 -2.58
N ALA A 41 6.27 -20.56 -1.88
CA ALA A 41 5.60 -20.04 -0.70
C ALA A 41 4.20 -19.48 -1.03
N ALA A 42 4.04 -18.81 -2.17
CA ALA A 42 2.74 -18.32 -2.63
C ALA A 42 1.75 -19.46 -2.92
N LEU A 43 2.22 -20.63 -3.36
CA LEU A 43 1.35 -21.80 -3.54
C LEU A 43 0.71 -22.29 -2.24
N ALA A 44 1.29 -21.96 -1.08
CA ALA A 44 0.68 -22.27 0.21
C ALA A 44 -0.69 -21.58 0.43
N ILE A 45 -0.98 -20.52 -0.34
CA ILE A 45 -2.30 -19.85 -0.33
C ILE A 45 -3.41 -20.79 -0.84
N VAL A 46 -3.09 -21.70 -1.77
CA VAL A 46 -4.06 -22.59 -2.39
C VAL A 46 -4.83 -23.44 -1.37
N PRO A 47 -4.17 -24.17 -0.44
CA PRO A 47 -4.92 -24.95 0.56
C PRO A 47 -5.74 -24.05 1.51
N PHE A 48 -5.29 -22.84 1.81
CA PHE A 48 -6.07 -21.91 2.64
C PHE A 48 -7.34 -21.42 1.93
N SER A 49 -7.33 -21.33 0.59
CA SER A 49 -8.51 -20.91 -0.18
C SER A 49 -9.69 -21.91 -0.07
N PHE A 50 -9.42 -23.21 0.11
CA PHE A 50 -10.46 -24.21 0.31
C PHE A 50 -11.20 -24.06 1.65
N GLY A 51 -10.60 -23.38 2.63
CA GLY A 51 -11.25 -23.07 3.92
C GLY A 51 -12.22 -21.89 3.85
N LEU A 52 -12.18 -21.10 2.79
CA LEU A 52 -13.06 -19.95 2.61
C LEU A 52 -14.40 -20.43 2.07
N LYS A 53 -15.39 -20.58 2.96
CA LYS A 53 -16.80 -20.82 2.55
C LYS A 53 -17.39 -19.49 2.11
N GLU A 54 -17.57 -19.31 0.83
CA GLU A 54 -18.39 -18.23 0.29
C GLU A 54 -19.85 -18.46 0.75
N LYS A 55 -20.37 -17.52 1.54
CA LYS A 55 -21.82 -17.46 1.76
C LYS A 55 -22.39 -16.92 0.46
N ALA A 56 -23.13 -17.77 -0.27
CA ALA A 56 -23.82 -17.34 -1.47
C ALA A 56 -24.62 -16.07 -1.12
N LEU A 57 -24.20 -14.95 -1.69
CA LEU A 57 -25.02 -13.75 -1.67
C LEU A 57 -26.29 -14.11 -2.42
N ASP A 58 -27.41 -14.12 -1.71
CA ASP A 58 -28.71 -14.28 -2.34
C ASP A 58 -28.80 -13.25 -3.48
N ALA A 59 -28.77 -13.77 -4.70
CA ALA A 59 -28.87 -12.98 -5.93
C ALA A 59 -30.29 -12.43 -6.14
N HIS A 60 -30.94 -12.03 -5.04
CA HIS A 60 -32.28 -11.47 -5.07
C HIS A 60 -32.22 -9.98 -4.77
N ALA A 61 -32.59 -9.24 -5.79
CA ALA A 61 -32.87 -7.81 -5.82
C ALA A 61 -31.71 -6.90 -6.25
N GLY A 62 -31.57 -6.77 -7.50
CA GLY A 62 -30.94 -5.62 -8.14
C GLY A 62 -31.25 -5.67 -9.62
N VAL A 63 -32.00 -4.71 -10.09
CA VAL A 63 -32.17 -4.46 -11.51
C VAL A 63 -30.81 -4.70 -12.18
N GLN A 64 -30.73 -5.67 -13.09
CA GLN A 64 -29.55 -5.95 -13.87
C GLN A 64 -29.31 -4.76 -14.82
N ALA A 65 -28.78 -3.66 -14.25
CA ALA A 65 -28.28 -2.57 -15.07
C ALA A 65 -27.15 -3.15 -15.93
N SER A 66 -27.21 -2.96 -17.22
CA SER A 66 -26.11 -3.32 -18.11
C SER A 66 -24.82 -2.68 -17.58
N ILE A 67 -23.70 -3.42 -17.59
CA ILE A 67 -22.39 -2.92 -17.14
C ILE A 67 -22.10 -1.55 -17.76
N GLY A 68 -22.41 -1.36 -19.05
CA GLY A 68 -22.26 -0.09 -19.73
C GLY A 68 -23.12 1.04 -19.15
N GLN A 69 -24.33 0.74 -18.69
CA GLN A 69 -25.20 1.69 -18.05
C GLN A 69 -24.69 2.08 -16.65
N ALA A 70 -24.26 1.11 -15.86
CA ALA A 70 -23.66 1.35 -14.55
C ALA A 70 -22.38 2.18 -14.62
N VAL A 71 -21.51 1.90 -15.59
CA VAL A 71 -20.30 2.68 -15.86
C VAL A 71 -20.64 4.10 -16.26
N ARG A 72 -21.58 4.28 -17.21
CA ARG A 72 -22.01 5.62 -17.65
C ARG A 72 -22.60 6.43 -16.50
N GLU A 73 -23.39 5.81 -15.67
CA GLU A 73 -23.99 6.43 -14.49
C GLU A 73 -22.90 6.85 -13.48
N ALA A 74 -21.95 5.95 -13.17
CA ALA A 74 -20.82 6.25 -12.28
C ALA A 74 -20.00 7.45 -12.77
N PHE A 75 -19.66 7.50 -14.06
CA PHE A 75 -18.92 8.62 -14.65
C PHE A 75 -19.73 9.92 -14.73
N ALA A 76 -21.04 9.88 -14.57
CA ALA A 76 -21.86 11.08 -14.50
C ALA A 76 -21.80 11.78 -13.12
N TYR A 77 -21.29 11.08 -12.08
CA TYR A 77 -21.18 11.64 -10.73
C TYR A 77 -19.81 12.27 -10.49
N PRO A 78 -19.70 13.59 -10.25
CA PRO A 78 -18.42 14.26 -9.97
C PRO A 78 -17.68 13.68 -8.77
N SER A 79 -18.39 13.24 -7.73
CA SER A 79 -17.78 12.62 -6.56
C SER A 79 -17.07 11.29 -6.88
N PHE A 80 -17.62 10.51 -7.82
CA PHE A 80 -17.00 9.29 -8.30
C PHE A 80 -15.71 9.59 -9.06
N LEU A 81 -15.73 10.60 -9.93
CA LEU A 81 -14.55 11.01 -10.70
C LEU A 81 -13.42 11.52 -9.79
N LEU A 82 -13.76 12.33 -8.79
CA LEU A 82 -12.78 12.83 -7.82
C LEU A 82 -12.17 11.69 -6.98
N LEU A 83 -12.99 10.74 -6.56
CA LEU A 83 -12.53 9.57 -5.83
C LEU A 83 -11.62 8.71 -6.71
N THR A 84 -12.01 8.44 -7.95
CA THR A 84 -11.21 7.68 -8.92
C THR A 84 -9.87 8.36 -9.21
N ALA A 85 -9.85 9.68 -9.37
CA ALA A 85 -8.62 10.45 -9.53
C ALA A 85 -7.72 10.34 -8.28
N GLY A 86 -8.31 10.39 -7.08
CA GLY A 86 -7.59 10.17 -5.83
C GLY A 86 -6.95 8.79 -5.76
N TYR A 87 -7.68 7.74 -6.12
CA TYR A 87 -7.14 6.37 -6.17
C TYR A 87 -6.03 6.22 -7.21
N PHE A 88 -6.20 6.85 -8.38
CA PHE A 88 -5.14 6.86 -9.40
C PHE A 88 -3.85 7.49 -8.88
N VAL A 89 -3.95 8.67 -8.24
CA VAL A 89 -2.78 9.34 -7.64
C VAL A 89 -2.16 8.50 -6.53
N CYS A 90 -2.98 7.85 -5.71
CA CYS A 90 -2.49 6.96 -4.65
C CYS A 90 -1.70 5.78 -5.26
N GLY A 91 -2.28 5.07 -6.22
CA GLY A 91 -1.62 3.94 -6.89
C GLY A 91 -0.32 4.37 -7.58
N PHE A 92 -0.33 5.51 -8.26
CA PHE A 92 0.86 6.08 -8.89
C PHE A 92 1.97 6.33 -7.86
N GLN A 93 1.68 6.99 -6.75
CA GLN A 93 2.67 7.29 -5.71
C GLN A 93 3.24 6.03 -5.07
N VAL A 94 2.40 5.04 -4.79
CA VAL A 94 2.80 3.75 -4.19
C VAL A 94 3.79 3.03 -5.10
N VAL A 95 3.44 2.88 -6.37
CA VAL A 95 4.30 2.21 -7.36
C VAL A 95 5.57 3.03 -7.61
N PHE A 96 5.45 4.34 -7.77
CA PHE A 96 6.57 5.23 -8.02
C PHE A 96 7.62 5.15 -6.91
N ILE A 97 7.20 5.30 -5.65
CA ILE A 97 8.12 5.23 -4.51
C ILE A 97 8.68 3.81 -4.37
N GLY A 98 7.85 2.77 -4.46
CA GLY A 98 8.29 1.39 -4.30
C GLY A 98 9.34 0.95 -5.32
N VAL A 99 9.23 1.41 -6.56
CA VAL A 99 10.14 1.05 -7.65
C VAL A 99 11.36 1.98 -7.71
N HIS A 100 11.15 3.28 -7.57
CA HIS A 100 12.23 4.24 -7.81
C HIS A 100 13.06 4.59 -6.57
N LEU A 101 12.51 4.48 -5.37
CA LEU A 101 13.27 4.79 -4.14
C LEU A 101 14.53 3.94 -4.00
N PRO A 102 14.52 2.61 -4.21
CA PRO A 102 15.73 1.80 -4.12
C PRO A 102 16.82 2.22 -5.12
N SER A 103 16.43 2.48 -6.37
CA SER A 103 17.35 2.93 -7.41
C SER A 103 17.92 4.32 -7.09
N TYR A 104 17.08 5.25 -6.65
CA TYR A 104 17.47 6.58 -6.25
C TYR A 104 18.49 6.58 -5.10
N LEU A 105 18.27 5.74 -4.08
CA LEU A 105 19.19 5.61 -2.96
C LEU A 105 20.54 5.03 -3.39
N LYS A 106 20.52 4.02 -4.25
CA LYS A 106 21.73 3.40 -4.81
C LYS A 106 22.53 4.39 -5.65
N ASP A 107 21.88 5.15 -6.51
CA ASP A 107 22.53 6.14 -7.40
C ASP A 107 23.18 7.28 -6.60
N ASN A 108 22.70 7.53 -5.40
CA ASN A 108 23.27 8.49 -4.46
C ASN A 108 24.24 7.87 -3.43
N GLY A 109 24.71 6.64 -3.67
CA GLY A 109 25.76 6.00 -2.87
C GLY A 109 25.30 5.34 -1.58
N LEU A 110 23.98 5.20 -1.36
CA LEU A 110 23.43 4.46 -0.22
C LEU A 110 23.32 2.98 -0.56
N GLY A 111 23.68 2.12 0.39
CA GLY A 111 23.68 0.67 0.20
C GLY A 111 22.26 0.09 0.02
N PRO A 112 22.14 -1.09 -0.63
CA PRO A 112 20.86 -1.75 -0.86
C PRO A 112 20.12 -2.08 0.43
N GLU A 113 20.84 -2.24 1.54
CA GLU A 113 20.27 -2.49 2.87
C GLU A 113 19.41 -1.32 3.36
N VAL A 114 19.86 -0.07 3.08
CA VAL A 114 19.09 1.13 3.44
C VAL A 114 17.74 1.15 2.71
N ALA A 115 17.73 0.76 1.43
CA ALA A 115 16.51 0.66 0.65
C ALA A 115 15.58 -0.45 1.17
N ALA A 116 16.13 -1.61 1.49
CA ALA A 116 15.36 -2.72 2.05
C ALA A 116 14.71 -2.34 3.40
N TYR A 117 15.48 -1.74 4.31
CA TYR A 117 14.95 -1.27 5.58
C TYR A 117 13.92 -0.14 5.41
N ALA A 118 14.11 0.77 4.46
CA ALA A 118 13.14 1.82 4.17
C ALA A 118 11.80 1.22 3.71
N LEU A 119 11.81 0.27 2.77
CA LEU A 119 10.60 -0.41 2.32
C LEU A 119 9.92 -1.23 3.43
N ALA A 120 10.72 -1.88 4.28
CA ALA A 120 10.18 -2.58 5.45
C ALA A 120 9.51 -1.60 6.43
N LEU A 121 10.14 -0.45 6.71
CA LEU A 121 9.54 0.59 7.56
C LEU A 121 8.24 1.14 6.97
N ILE A 122 8.16 1.33 5.65
CA ILE A 122 6.90 1.69 4.98
C ILE A 122 5.82 0.65 5.32
N GLY A 123 6.11 -0.65 5.18
CA GLY A 123 5.17 -1.72 5.51
C GLY A 123 4.75 -1.71 6.99
N LEU A 124 5.71 -1.56 7.89
CA LEU A 124 5.46 -1.54 9.34
C LEU A 124 4.56 -0.35 9.73
N PHE A 125 4.93 0.87 9.33
CA PHE A 125 4.17 2.06 9.69
C PHE A 125 2.81 2.11 8.98
N ASN A 126 2.66 1.45 7.84
CA ASN A 126 1.37 1.31 7.16
C ASN A 126 0.36 0.50 7.99
N VAL A 127 0.79 -0.48 8.77
CA VAL A 127 -0.09 -1.20 9.72
C VAL A 127 -0.76 -0.21 10.68
N PHE A 128 0.04 0.65 11.30
CA PHE A 128 -0.47 1.65 12.25
C PHE A 128 -1.33 2.71 11.55
N GLY A 129 -0.86 3.21 10.40
CA GLY A 129 -1.57 4.22 9.61
C GLY A 129 -2.95 3.76 9.18
N THR A 130 -3.06 2.56 8.64
CA THR A 130 -4.33 1.96 8.19
C THR A 130 -5.29 1.75 9.35
N TYR A 131 -4.80 1.25 10.50
CA TYR A 131 -5.62 1.07 11.68
C TYR A 131 -6.17 2.39 12.22
N ILE A 132 -5.32 3.42 12.33
CA ILE A 132 -5.71 4.74 12.83
C ILE A 132 -6.67 5.42 11.85
N ALA A 133 -6.39 5.39 10.54
CA ALA A 133 -7.26 5.97 9.53
C ALA A 133 -8.63 5.29 9.51
N GLY A 134 -8.69 3.96 9.65
CA GLY A 134 -9.93 3.21 9.77
C GLY A 134 -10.75 3.65 10.98
N SER A 135 -10.11 3.79 12.15
CA SER A 135 -10.75 4.24 13.38
C SER A 135 -11.23 5.69 13.30
N LEU A 136 -10.43 6.60 12.72
CA LEU A 136 -10.82 7.99 12.51
C LEU A 136 -11.97 8.10 11.49
N GLY A 137 -11.99 7.25 10.48
CA GLY A 137 -13.03 7.22 9.45
C GLY A 137 -14.43 6.87 9.97
N GLU A 138 -14.53 6.32 11.18
CA GLU A 138 -15.80 6.10 11.89
C GLU A 138 -16.31 7.36 12.62
N ARG A 139 -15.38 8.27 12.96
CA ARG A 139 -15.69 9.45 13.79
C ARG A 139 -15.69 10.76 13.01
N LEU A 140 -14.92 10.84 11.94
CA LEU A 140 -14.72 12.07 11.17
C LEU A 140 -15.19 11.90 9.72
N PRO A 141 -15.62 13.00 9.07
CA PRO A 141 -15.95 12.94 7.64
C PRO A 141 -14.74 12.50 6.80
N LYS A 142 -14.88 11.39 6.12
CA LYS A 142 -13.80 10.72 5.34
C LYS A 142 -13.09 11.68 4.36
N ARG A 143 -13.82 12.65 3.80
CA ARG A 143 -13.26 13.66 2.86
C ARG A 143 -12.13 14.48 3.48
N TYR A 144 -12.23 14.85 4.76
CA TYR A 144 -11.20 15.64 5.43
C TYR A 144 -9.98 14.79 5.79
N ILE A 145 -10.20 13.54 6.19
CA ILE A 145 -9.11 12.59 6.45
C ILE A 145 -8.32 12.37 5.17
N LEU A 146 -9.01 12.13 4.05
CA LEU A 146 -8.39 11.93 2.75
C LEU A 146 -7.58 13.15 2.31
N ALA A 147 -8.16 14.34 2.41
CA ALA A 147 -7.47 15.60 2.07
C ALA A 147 -6.22 15.80 2.95
N ALA A 148 -6.32 15.55 4.26
CA ALA A 148 -5.20 15.67 5.18
C ALA A 148 -4.08 14.68 4.84
N ILE A 149 -4.40 13.43 4.52
CA ILE A 149 -3.41 12.41 4.13
C ILE A 149 -2.66 12.86 2.88
N TYR A 150 -3.34 13.31 1.83
CA TYR A 150 -2.68 13.77 0.61
C TYR A 150 -1.82 15.01 0.82
N LEU A 151 -2.28 15.95 1.64
CA LEU A 151 -1.51 17.14 1.99
C LEU A 151 -0.24 16.76 2.76
N LEU A 152 -0.35 15.90 3.76
CA LEU A 152 0.79 15.43 4.55
C LEU A 152 1.77 14.64 3.70
N ARG A 153 1.32 13.83 2.73
CA ARG A 153 2.19 13.15 1.76
C ARG A 153 2.97 14.15 0.92
N ALA A 154 2.29 15.17 0.39
CA ALA A 154 2.94 16.20 -0.41
C ALA A 154 4.02 16.93 0.39
N VAL A 155 3.73 17.29 1.64
CA VAL A 155 4.71 17.90 2.55
C VAL A 155 5.88 16.95 2.84
N ALA A 156 5.60 15.69 3.15
CA ALA A 156 6.64 14.71 3.44
C ALA A 156 7.60 14.50 2.25
N ILE A 157 7.06 14.41 1.04
CA ILE A 157 7.86 14.29 -0.19
C ILE A 157 8.69 15.56 -0.42
N ALA A 158 8.09 16.75 -0.27
CA ALA A 158 8.81 18.01 -0.43
C ALA A 158 9.96 18.17 0.57
N VAL A 159 9.70 17.84 1.83
CA VAL A 159 10.73 17.87 2.89
C VAL A 159 11.84 16.86 2.57
N PHE A 160 11.51 15.66 2.14
CA PHE A 160 12.51 14.64 1.81
C PHE A 160 13.41 15.05 0.65
N VAL A 161 12.85 15.67 -0.39
CA VAL A 161 13.61 16.13 -1.57
C VAL A 161 14.55 17.31 -1.21
N LEU A 162 14.15 18.16 -0.27
CA LEU A 162 14.92 19.31 0.16
C LEU A 162 15.93 18.99 1.28
N ALA A 163 15.74 17.89 1.99
CA ALA A 163 16.63 17.49 3.08
C ALA A 163 17.91 16.83 2.56
N PRO A 164 19.01 16.92 3.30
CA PRO A 164 20.23 16.17 2.96
C PRO A 164 19.94 14.66 2.99
N LEU A 165 20.39 13.96 1.95
CA LEU A 165 20.14 12.53 1.81
C LEU A 165 21.09 11.74 2.73
N THR A 166 20.55 11.23 3.82
CA THR A 166 21.24 10.40 4.80
C THR A 166 20.38 9.16 5.12
N PRO A 167 20.96 8.07 5.64
CA PRO A 167 20.15 6.93 6.09
C PRO A 167 19.05 7.33 7.08
N ALA A 168 19.34 8.27 7.98
CA ALA A 168 18.38 8.77 8.96
C ALA A 168 17.19 9.50 8.28
N SER A 169 17.47 10.41 7.32
CA SER A 169 16.41 11.11 6.59
C SER A 169 15.55 10.15 5.78
N VAL A 170 16.16 9.11 5.19
CA VAL A 170 15.43 8.04 4.46
C VAL A 170 14.51 7.27 5.39
N TYR A 171 14.96 6.88 6.58
CA TYR A 171 14.13 6.12 7.52
C TYR A 171 13.00 6.96 8.12
N VAL A 172 13.25 8.23 8.41
CA VAL A 172 12.19 9.15 8.84
C VAL A 172 11.14 9.33 7.73
N PHE A 173 11.57 9.57 6.51
CA PHE A 173 10.69 9.66 5.35
C PHE A 173 9.86 8.38 5.16
N ALA A 174 10.53 7.22 5.17
CA ALA A 174 9.88 5.91 5.03
C ALA A 174 8.81 5.67 6.12
N SER A 175 9.11 6.06 7.36
CA SER A 175 8.16 5.94 8.47
C SER A 175 6.93 6.83 8.29
N VAL A 176 7.15 8.10 7.91
CA VAL A 176 6.05 9.06 7.69
C VAL A 176 5.21 8.67 6.47
N ILE A 177 5.85 8.36 5.35
CA ILE A 177 5.14 7.92 4.15
C ILE A 177 4.44 6.59 4.39
N GLY A 178 5.06 5.66 5.11
CA GLY A 178 4.46 4.40 5.49
C GLY A 178 3.18 4.57 6.28
N PHE A 179 3.20 5.45 7.29
CA PHE A 179 2.01 5.78 8.07
C PHE A 179 0.85 6.32 7.21
N LEU A 180 1.17 7.05 6.15
CA LEU A 180 0.20 7.61 5.22
C LEU A 180 -0.10 6.71 4.01
N TRP A 181 0.53 5.53 3.89
CA TRP A 181 0.63 4.74 2.64
C TRP A 181 -0.70 4.29 2.07
N LEU A 182 -1.39 3.38 2.76
CA LEU A 182 -2.71 2.87 2.38
C LEU A 182 -3.82 3.38 3.30
N SER A 183 -3.56 4.40 4.09
CA SER A 183 -4.56 5.03 4.97
C SER A 183 -5.72 5.68 4.17
N THR A 184 -5.64 5.66 2.85
CA THR A 184 -6.67 6.16 1.92
C THR A 184 -7.64 5.07 1.45
N VAL A 185 -7.40 3.81 1.79
CA VAL A 185 -8.23 2.63 1.46
C VAL A 185 -9.13 2.25 2.65
#